data_58e32749401118425d4d14ee061c791e
#
_entry.id   58e32749401118425d4d14ee061c791e
#
_cell.length_a   1.000
_cell.length_b   1.000
_cell.length_c   1.000
_cell.angle_alpha   90.00
_cell.angle_beta   90.00
_cell.angle_gamma   90.00
#
_symmetry.space_group_name_H-M   'P 1'
#
loop_
_entity.id
_entity.type
_entity.pdbx_description
1 polymer ?
#
loop_
_entity_poly.entity_id
_entity_poly.type
_entity_poly.pdbx_seq_one_letter_code
_entity_poly.pdbx_strand_id
1 'polypeptide(L)'
;MQTTKTLAFALSLGVLAQAQTINLRGKVTTTDGKGISGAIVTLVGENLKDTTDVNGAYAITRTSSAVSPSSLLHENIAFNRGEMELRLAAPASVKLEIFDLRANLLKEQTFSQVPAGEFRWNMNGDFGAANMVIVRATIGGRVSTFHYSPLLGGRYSVNSSAEPSLSGNALGRSMAAAAAGSLEFKATGYATKVVDISSFDETVNVTLGATDRWGGLNNPPIKSAGCGKALGVLPKSGTYKISTVSGRGEFIINIPTNYDKDKPYRLIFGNHCMGGSAIKVAGTDNGQDQSAHYYHVKTEADKDNIQAIYVAMQGDGGGTWSLPNDAKFWSDVLGHVESNLCVDTTRVFVTGFSFGAMFSYVLSNTYPERIRAVATYAPANYNMTQPTNRHIPIAYYQTTGTSDGTCPWVNNDGQKTGGKYALLQHAEDNGCESNVEIKLATGGTHVVTEFKGCKEGYPVKFSSFKGGHECRAYDQGSSENWIQKEAWSFFKQF
;
A
#
# COMPACT_ATOMS: atom_id res chain seq x y z
N MET A 1 0.87 84.34 21.08
CA MET A 1 1.57 83.20 20.45
C MET A 1 0.70 81.96 20.62
N GLN A 2 -0.08 81.67 19.60
CA GLN A 2 -0.97 80.48 19.57
C GLN A 2 -0.28 79.38 18.79
N THR A 3 -0.02 78.24 19.45
CA THR A 3 0.50 77.02 18.80
C THR A 3 -0.66 76.13 18.39
N THR A 4 -0.88 76.06 17.12
CA THR A 4 -1.83 75.17 16.45
C THR A 4 -1.35 73.75 16.52
N LYS A 5 -2.08 72.84 17.19
CA LYS A 5 -1.83 71.37 17.15
C LYS A 5 -2.56 70.79 15.96
N THR A 6 -1.83 70.35 14.97
CA THR A 6 -2.34 69.56 13.85
C THR A 6 -2.58 68.12 14.30
N LEU A 7 -3.86 67.69 14.26
CA LEU A 7 -4.25 66.29 14.55
C LEU A 7 -4.13 65.51 13.25
N ALA A 8 -3.14 64.59 13.17
CA ALA A 8 -3.03 63.66 12.07
C ALA A 8 -3.97 62.50 12.33
N PHE A 9 -5.01 62.36 11.48
CA PHE A 9 -5.86 61.17 11.43
C PHE A 9 -5.13 60.07 10.65
N ALA A 10 -4.67 59.06 11.36
CA ALA A 10 -4.17 57.85 10.74
C ALA A 10 -5.35 56.98 10.34
N LEU A 11 -5.65 56.95 9.05
CA LEU A 11 -6.61 56.00 8.46
C LEU A 11 -5.98 54.62 8.52
N SER A 12 -6.37 53.78 9.48
CA SER A 12 -6.04 52.36 9.49
C SER A 12 -6.91 51.70 8.41
N LEU A 13 -6.32 51.41 7.24
CA LEU A 13 -6.89 50.43 6.32
C LEU A 13 -6.85 49.05 7.01
N GLY A 14 -7.99 48.66 7.56
CA GLY A 14 -8.24 47.30 7.95
C GLY A 14 -8.27 46.44 6.67
N VAL A 15 -7.23 45.66 6.42
CA VAL A 15 -7.32 44.58 5.43
C VAL A 15 -8.29 43.56 5.98
N LEU A 16 -9.52 43.58 5.45
CA LEU A 16 -10.50 42.53 5.67
C LEU A 16 -9.93 41.26 5.06
N ALA A 17 -9.52 40.34 5.92
CA ALA A 17 -9.18 38.97 5.48
C ALA A 17 -10.46 38.35 4.89
N GLN A 18 -10.53 38.32 3.56
CA GLN A 18 -11.62 37.62 2.87
C GLN A 18 -11.42 36.11 3.07
N ALA A 19 -12.46 35.47 3.62
CA ALA A 19 -12.47 34.02 3.70
C ALA A 19 -12.44 33.44 2.26
N GLN A 20 -11.39 32.70 1.95
CA GLN A 20 -11.17 32.17 0.61
C GLN A 20 -12.07 30.96 0.37
N THR A 21 -12.90 31.03 -0.66
CA THR A 21 -13.67 29.90 -1.14
C THR A 21 -12.75 28.91 -1.82
N ILE A 22 -12.86 27.63 -1.47
CA ILE A 22 -12.12 26.52 -2.08
C ILE A 22 -13.12 25.65 -2.83
N ASN A 23 -12.85 25.38 -4.10
CA ASN A 23 -13.65 24.52 -4.97
C ASN A 23 -12.72 23.79 -5.94
N LEU A 24 -11.94 22.86 -5.38
CA LEU A 24 -11.00 22.05 -6.13
C LEU A 24 -11.65 20.71 -6.46
N ARG A 25 -11.64 20.34 -7.73
CA ARG A 25 -12.25 19.11 -8.21
C ARG A 25 -11.42 18.48 -9.32
N GLY A 26 -11.69 17.23 -9.65
CA GLY A 26 -11.01 16.57 -10.76
C GLY A 26 -11.12 15.06 -10.70
N LYS A 27 -10.28 14.40 -11.47
CA LYS A 27 -10.18 12.95 -11.52
C LYS A 27 -8.75 12.48 -11.32
N VAL A 28 -8.59 11.38 -10.59
CA VAL A 28 -7.36 10.63 -10.48
C VAL A 28 -7.50 9.38 -11.32
N THR A 29 -6.62 9.19 -12.28
CA THR A 29 -6.68 8.07 -13.23
C THR A 29 -5.37 7.30 -13.28
N THR A 30 -5.43 6.08 -13.75
CA THR A 30 -4.29 5.28 -14.18
C THR A 30 -3.74 5.79 -15.51
N THR A 31 -2.59 5.28 -15.93
CA THR A 31 -1.96 5.62 -17.23
C THR A 31 -2.79 5.18 -18.44
N ASP A 32 -3.67 4.19 -18.28
CA ASP A 32 -4.63 3.73 -19.30
C ASP A 32 -6.00 4.44 -19.19
N GLY A 33 -6.11 5.47 -18.35
CA GLY A 33 -7.28 6.35 -18.23
C GLY A 33 -8.41 5.85 -17.32
N LYS A 34 -8.26 4.70 -16.65
CA LYS A 34 -9.25 4.21 -15.69
C LYS A 34 -9.21 5.03 -14.39
N GLY A 35 -10.36 5.25 -13.77
CA GLY A 35 -10.45 5.93 -12.47
C GLY A 35 -9.80 5.13 -11.35
N ILE A 36 -9.03 5.81 -10.49
CA ILE A 36 -8.48 5.20 -9.27
C ILE A 36 -9.42 5.53 -8.11
N SER A 37 -10.11 4.52 -7.59
CA SER A 37 -10.95 4.63 -6.41
C SER A 37 -10.10 4.61 -5.13
N GLY A 38 -10.51 5.36 -4.10
CA GLY A 38 -9.84 5.36 -2.80
C GLY A 38 -8.52 6.15 -2.77
N ALA A 39 -8.20 6.90 -3.80
CA ALA A 39 -7.06 7.82 -3.76
C ALA A 39 -7.36 8.99 -2.82
N ILE A 40 -6.43 9.31 -1.94
CA ILE A 40 -6.54 10.45 -1.03
C ILE A 40 -5.93 11.67 -1.71
N VAL A 41 -6.75 12.72 -1.86
CA VAL A 41 -6.34 14.02 -2.39
C VAL A 41 -6.31 15.01 -1.25
N THR A 42 -5.16 15.63 -0.99
CA THR A 42 -4.97 16.54 0.14
C THR A 42 -4.51 17.90 -0.35
N LEU A 43 -5.17 18.98 0.07
CA LEU A 43 -4.64 20.32 -0.11
C LEU A 43 -3.51 20.55 0.90
N VAL A 44 -2.29 20.68 0.36
CA VAL A 44 -1.07 20.76 1.19
C VAL A 44 -1.08 22.05 2.02
N GLY A 45 -0.80 21.90 3.32
CA GLY A 45 -0.83 23.01 4.27
C GLY A 45 -2.22 23.32 4.86
N GLU A 46 -3.29 22.73 4.32
CA GLU A 46 -4.65 22.82 4.84
C GLU A 46 -5.11 21.45 5.35
N ASN A 47 -5.98 21.42 6.33
CA ASN A 47 -6.57 20.15 6.82
C ASN A 47 -7.77 19.73 5.97
N LEU A 48 -7.67 19.92 4.64
CA LEU A 48 -8.71 19.61 3.67
C LEU A 48 -8.26 18.47 2.77
N LYS A 49 -9.08 17.45 2.71
CA LYS A 49 -8.85 16.27 1.87
C LYS A 49 -10.16 15.66 1.42
N ASP A 50 -10.09 14.93 0.33
CA ASP A 50 -11.17 14.07 -0.16
C ASP A 50 -10.61 12.72 -0.60
N THR A 51 -11.50 11.75 -0.75
CA THR A 51 -11.16 10.40 -1.22
C THR A 51 -11.93 10.14 -2.50
N THR A 52 -11.23 9.74 -3.55
CA THR A 52 -11.85 9.52 -4.87
C THR A 52 -12.91 8.42 -4.84
N ASP A 53 -13.98 8.63 -5.60
CA ASP A 53 -15.04 7.67 -5.84
C ASP A 53 -14.61 6.53 -6.80
N VAL A 54 -15.54 5.63 -7.16
CA VAL A 54 -15.29 4.50 -8.08
C VAL A 54 -14.85 4.92 -9.50
N ASN A 55 -15.12 6.17 -9.90
CA ASN A 55 -14.73 6.74 -11.19
C ASN A 55 -13.44 7.58 -11.09
N GLY A 56 -12.81 7.60 -9.90
CA GLY A 56 -11.64 8.41 -9.60
C GLY A 56 -11.93 9.89 -9.36
N ALA A 57 -13.20 10.31 -9.26
CA ALA A 57 -13.57 11.71 -9.05
C ALA A 57 -13.40 12.14 -7.59
N TYR A 58 -12.96 13.40 -7.39
CA TYR A 58 -12.85 14.03 -6.07
C TYR A 58 -13.36 15.47 -6.10
N ALA A 59 -13.73 16.01 -4.92
CA ALA A 59 -14.10 17.41 -4.74
C ALA A 59 -13.72 17.89 -3.33
N ILE A 60 -12.78 18.84 -3.25
CA ILE A 60 -12.41 19.51 -2.00
C ILE A 60 -13.08 20.87 -2.01
N THR A 61 -14.08 21.08 -1.16
CA THR A 61 -14.87 22.31 -1.10
C THR A 61 -14.83 22.93 0.29
N ARG A 62 -14.71 24.26 0.35
CA ARG A 62 -14.92 25.07 1.54
C ARG A 62 -15.67 26.33 1.13
N THR A 63 -16.92 26.45 1.54
CA THR A 63 -17.68 27.71 1.39
C THR A 63 -17.21 28.72 2.43
N SER A 64 -17.11 29.98 2.03
CA SER A 64 -16.72 31.06 2.93
C SER A 64 -17.81 31.29 3.97
N SER A 65 -17.68 30.68 5.15
CA SER A 65 -18.29 31.20 6.36
C SER A 65 -17.32 32.17 6.97
N ALA A 66 -17.78 33.32 7.46
CA ALA A 66 -16.94 34.31 8.15
C ALA A 66 -16.22 33.60 9.32
N VAL A 67 -14.92 33.25 9.12
CA VAL A 67 -14.11 32.59 10.12
C VAL A 67 -13.28 33.66 10.82
N SER A 68 -13.31 33.64 12.13
CA SER A 68 -12.36 34.40 12.98
C SER A 68 -10.94 34.28 12.45
N PRO A 69 -10.07 35.31 12.62
CA PRO A 69 -8.77 35.41 11.98
C PRO A 69 -7.71 34.44 12.55
N SER A 70 -8.05 33.18 12.72
CA SER A 70 -7.20 32.16 13.32
C SER A 70 -6.47 31.24 12.33
N SER A 71 -6.66 31.42 11.01
CA SER A 71 -6.07 30.54 9.97
C SER A 71 -4.74 31.00 9.37
N LEU A 72 -4.19 32.13 9.81
CA LEU A 72 -3.00 32.75 9.19
C LEU A 72 -1.66 32.38 9.84
N LEU A 73 -1.57 31.35 10.67
CA LEU A 73 -0.36 31.07 11.46
C LEU A 73 0.62 30.04 10.84
N HIS A 74 0.32 29.44 9.67
CA HIS A 74 1.21 28.43 9.10
C HIS A 74 2.34 28.97 8.20
N GLU A 75 2.26 30.21 7.76
CA GLU A 75 3.24 30.76 6.81
C GLU A 75 4.50 31.39 7.44
N ASN A 76 4.63 31.36 8.77
CA ASN A 76 5.61 32.18 9.45
C ASN A 76 6.61 31.46 10.37
N ILE A 77 6.87 30.17 10.12
CA ILE A 77 7.96 29.47 10.82
C ILE A 77 9.07 29.14 9.83
N ALA A 78 10.22 29.74 10.00
CA ALA A 78 11.42 29.48 9.23
C ALA A 78 12.54 28.94 10.14
N PHE A 79 13.47 28.19 9.56
CA PHE A 79 14.65 27.71 10.25
C PHE A 79 15.89 28.23 9.50
N ASN A 80 16.79 28.88 10.21
CA ASN A 80 18.01 29.41 9.65
C ASN A 80 19.17 29.11 10.58
N ARG A 81 20.09 28.21 10.18
CA ARG A 81 21.37 27.89 10.85
C ARG A 81 21.29 27.78 12.38
N GLY A 82 20.33 27.02 12.89
CA GLY A 82 20.18 26.82 14.35
C GLY A 82 19.24 27.79 15.04
N GLU A 83 18.64 28.71 14.31
CA GLU A 83 17.56 29.57 14.81
C GLU A 83 16.22 29.19 14.18
N MET A 84 15.17 29.16 14.99
CA MET A 84 13.80 29.13 14.53
C MET A 84 13.26 30.57 14.57
N GLU A 85 12.81 31.02 13.43
CA GLU A 85 12.15 32.32 13.26
C GLU A 85 10.64 32.11 13.18
N LEU A 86 9.90 32.86 13.98
CA LEU A 86 8.44 32.79 14.07
C LEU A 86 7.88 34.19 13.96
N ARG A 87 6.88 34.41 13.11
CA ARG A 87 6.19 35.69 13.01
C ARG A 87 4.76 35.56 13.52
N LEU A 88 4.45 36.27 14.60
CA LEU A 88 3.14 36.27 15.24
C LEU A 88 2.29 37.44 14.73
N ALA A 89 1.07 37.16 14.27
CA ALA A 89 0.11 38.17 13.88
C ALA A 89 -0.53 38.89 15.10
N ALA A 90 -0.56 38.23 16.25
CA ALA A 90 -1.08 38.73 17.53
C ALA A 90 -0.26 38.13 18.68
N PRO A 91 -0.27 38.75 19.88
CA PRO A 91 0.39 38.17 21.05
C PRO A 91 -0.15 36.77 21.34
N ALA A 92 0.75 35.81 21.57
CA ALA A 92 0.39 34.41 21.83
C ALA A 92 1.34 33.75 22.85
N SER A 93 0.87 32.69 23.50
CA SER A 93 1.75 31.76 24.19
C SER A 93 2.48 30.87 23.19
N VAL A 94 3.78 30.66 23.38
CA VAL A 94 4.63 29.83 22.55
C VAL A 94 5.30 28.78 23.42
N LYS A 95 5.09 27.51 23.14
CA LYS A 95 5.79 26.40 23.74
C LYS A 95 6.59 25.69 22.66
N LEU A 96 7.88 25.51 22.89
CA LEU A 96 8.82 24.89 21.97
C LEU A 96 9.45 23.66 22.63
N GLU A 97 9.44 22.55 21.93
CA GLU A 97 9.95 21.27 22.40
C GLU A 97 10.84 20.65 21.32
N ILE A 98 11.98 20.10 21.73
CA ILE A 98 12.91 19.37 20.86
C ILE A 98 12.95 17.91 21.33
N PHE A 99 12.78 16.99 20.41
CA PHE A 99 12.84 15.55 20.67
C PHE A 99 13.92 14.90 19.79
N ASP A 100 14.52 13.82 20.29
CA ASP A 100 15.28 12.91 19.44
C ASP A 100 14.34 12.06 18.56
N LEU A 101 14.90 11.29 17.62
CA LEU A 101 14.11 10.39 16.75
C LEU A 101 13.45 9.21 17.49
N ARG A 102 13.75 9.02 18.78
CA ARG A 102 13.11 8.03 19.66
C ARG A 102 12.00 8.64 20.50
N ALA A 103 11.64 9.91 20.21
CA ALA A 103 10.67 10.72 20.94
C ALA A 103 11.06 11.05 22.40
N ASN A 104 12.33 10.97 22.78
CA ASN A 104 12.79 11.49 24.06
C ASN A 104 12.87 13.02 23.98
N LEU A 105 12.32 13.69 24.98
CA LEU A 105 12.38 15.15 25.08
C LEU A 105 13.81 15.57 25.42
N LEU A 106 14.41 16.36 24.55
CA LEU A 106 15.77 16.91 24.74
C LEU A 106 15.73 18.30 25.38
N LYS A 107 14.76 19.13 24.98
CA LYS A 107 14.58 20.49 25.50
C LYS A 107 13.13 20.91 25.40
N GLU A 108 12.69 21.69 26.40
CA GLU A 108 11.40 22.37 26.41
C GLU A 108 11.58 23.82 26.86
N GLN A 109 10.89 24.75 26.19
CA GLN A 109 10.84 26.15 26.62
C GLN A 109 9.45 26.72 26.34
N THR A 110 8.90 27.42 27.34
CA THR A 110 7.59 28.07 27.26
C THR A 110 7.70 29.56 27.47
N PHE A 111 7.06 30.31 26.59
CA PHE A 111 6.94 31.77 26.64
C PHE A 111 5.46 32.13 26.81
N SER A 112 5.07 32.69 27.93
CA SER A 112 3.67 32.91 28.31
C SER A 112 2.97 33.98 27.48
N GLN A 113 3.69 35.00 27.01
CA GLN A 113 3.20 36.09 26.17
C GLN A 113 4.31 36.57 25.25
N VAL A 114 4.31 36.07 24.02
CA VAL A 114 5.18 36.62 22.97
C VAL A 114 4.38 37.68 22.23
N PRO A 115 4.89 38.91 22.08
CA PRO A 115 4.19 40.00 21.38
C PRO A 115 4.05 39.67 19.88
N ALA A 116 3.10 40.34 19.22
CA ALA A 116 3.00 40.28 17.75
C ALA A 116 4.30 40.81 17.12
N GLY A 117 4.73 40.16 16.03
CA GLY A 117 5.99 40.50 15.34
C GLY A 117 6.92 39.29 15.19
N GLU A 118 8.18 39.55 14.93
CA GLU A 118 9.18 38.51 14.78
C GLU A 118 9.67 38.02 16.15
N PHE A 119 9.66 36.71 16.30
CA PHE A 119 10.24 36.02 17.47
C PHE A 119 11.28 35.02 16.97
N ARG A 120 12.45 35.01 17.62
CA ARG A 120 13.57 34.12 17.28
C ARG A 120 13.92 33.28 18.48
N TRP A 121 14.10 31.99 18.23
CA TRP A 121 14.57 31.02 19.22
C TRP A 121 15.86 30.40 18.74
N ASN A 122 16.95 30.65 19.48
CA ASN A 122 18.21 30.02 19.18
C ASN A 122 18.23 28.60 19.75
N MET A 123 18.40 27.65 18.87
CA MET A 123 18.41 26.21 19.17
C MET A 123 19.85 25.67 19.24
N ASN A 124 20.90 26.51 18.98
CA ASN A 124 22.28 26.04 18.97
C ASN A 124 22.69 25.51 20.35
N GLY A 125 23.32 24.35 20.37
CA GLY A 125 23.79 23.69 21.61
C GLY A 125 22.77 22.73 22.24
N ASP A 126 21.53 22.66 21.74
CA ASP A 126 20.45 21.87 22.36
C ASP A 126 20.27 20.48 21.77
N PHE A 127 21.08 20.10 20.78
CA PHE A 127 20.90 18.86 20.00
C PHE A 127 21.83 17.72 20.40
N GLY A 128 22.82 17.97 21.24
CA GLY A 128 23.89 17.00 21.52
C GLY A 128 24.58 16.55 20.21
N ALA A 129 24.82 15.26 20.06
CA ALA A 129 25.38 14.64 18.85
C ALA A 129 24.31 14.24 17.80
N ALA A 130 23.06 14.72 17.93
CA ALA A 130 21.98 14.29 17.04
C ALA A 130 22.11 14.93 15.64
N ASN A 131 22.08 14.08 14.61
CA ASN A 131 22.11 14.53 13.21
C ASN A 131 20.74 15.03 12.73
N MET A 132 19.68 14.67 13.43
CA MET A 132 18.29 15.06 13.16
C MET A 132 17.49 15.07 14.45
N VAL A 133 16.63 16.07 14.61
CA VAL A 133 15.71 16.22 15.74
C VAL A 133 14.31 16.57 15.25
N ILE A 134 13.33 16.32 16.10
CA ILE A 134 11.94 16.74 15.90
C ILE A 134 11.71 18.01 16.73
N VAL A 135 11.35 19.11 16.09
CA VAL A 135 10.96 20.35 16.75
C VAL A 135 9.46 20.48 16.74
N ARG A 136 8.84 20.60 17.90
CA ARG A 136 7.42 20.83 18.08
C ARG A 136 7.17 22.22 18.63
N ALA A 137 6.42 23.03 17.90
CA ALA A 137 6.00 24.36 18.30
C ALA A 137 4.50 24.38 18.59
N THR A 138 4.12 24.79 19.81
CA THR A 138 2.73 25.03 20.18
C THR A 138 2.52 26.53 20.34
N ILE A 139 1.67 27.13 19.50
CA ILE A 139 1.44 28.56 19.43
C ILE A 139 -0.04 28.83 19.59
N GLY A 140 -0.42 29.53 20.65
CA GLY A 140 -1.84 29.81 20.93
C GLY A 140 -2.72 28.56 20.98
N GLY A 141 -2.16 27.41 21.45
CA GLY A 141 -2.83 26.11 21.51
C GLY A 141 -2.73 25.27 20.25
N ARG A 142 -2.13 25.76 19.16
CA ARG A 142 -1.91 25.00 17.92
C ARG A 142 -0.53 24.38 17.89
N VAL A 143 -0.45 23.14 17.42
CA VAL A 143 0.79 22.35 17.38
C VAL A 143 1.27 22.21 15.94
N SER A 144 2.54 22.54 15.71
CA SER A 144 3.26 22.30 14.46
C SER A 144 4.51 21.48 14.75
N THR A 145 4.80 20.46 13.94
CA THR A 145 5.95 19.57 14.14
C THR A 145 6.82 19.56 12.88
N PHE A 146 8.14 19.68 13.09
CA PHE A 146 9.12 19.77 12.01
C PHE A 146 10.27 18.81 12.29
N HIS A 147 10.82 18.21 11.22
CA HIS A 147 12.14 17.58 11.30
C HIS A 147 13.19 18.65 11.00
N TYR A 148 14.21 18.74 11.84
CA TYR A 148 15.30 19.69 11.72
C TYR A 148 16.63 18.96 11.76
N SER A 149 17.52 19.27 10.80
CA SER A 149 18.89 18.76 10.80
C SER A 149 19.87 19.88 11.20
N PRO A 150 20.49 19.78 12.38
CA PRO A 150 21.49 20.77 12.82
C PRO A 150 22.69 20.87 11.87
N LEU A 151 23.12 19.74 11.29
CA LEU A 151 24.26 19.69 10.37
C LEU A 151 23.98 20.37 9.03
N LEU A 152 22.74 20.28 8.53
CA LEU A 152 22.34 20.89 7.26
C LEU A 152 21.77 22.30 7.44
N GLY A 153 21.57 22.73 8.67
CA GLY A 153 21.10 24.08 9.01
C GLY A 153 19.69 24.38 8.52
N GLY A 154 18.86 23.36 8.22
CA GLY A 154 17.58 23.57 7.61
C GLY A 154 16.50 22.58 8.00
N ARG A 155 15.26 22.90 7.61
CA ARG A 155 14.06 22.07 7.78
C ARG A 155 14.13 20.84 6.86
N TYR A 156 13.94 19.66 7.41
CA TYR A 156 13.81 18.43 6.66
C TYR A 156 12.36 17.95 6.68
N SER A 157 11.77 17.75 5.50
CA SER A 157 10.49 17.06 5.37
C SER A 157 10.78 15.62 4.96
N VAL A 158 10.29 14.65 5.73
CA VAL A 158 10.51 13.21 5.49
C VAL A 158 9.88 12.71 4.18
N ASN A 159 9.12 13.56 3.49
CA ASN A 159 8.39 13.20 2.27
C ASN A 159 8.87 13.93 1.00
N SER A 160 10.04 14.57 1.00
CA SER A 160 10.60 15.14 -0.23
C SER A 160 11.82 14.36 -0.68
N SER A 161 11.66 13.49 -1.67
CA SER A 161 12.75 13.00 -2.51
C SER A 161 13.17 14.13 -3.45
N ALA A 162 13.91 15.10 -2.94
CA ALA A 162 14.62 16.08 -3.73
C ALA A 162 16.06 16.11 -3.26
N GLU A 163 16.95 15.58 -4.10
CA GLU A 163 18.40 15.74 -3.98
C GLU A 163 18.76 17.24 -3.93
N PRO A 164 19.69 17.67 -3.07
CA PRO A 164 20.18 19.05 -3.11
C PRO A 164 21.08 19.23 -4.32
N SER A 165 20.59 19.85 -5.39
CA SER A 165 21.43 20.30 -6.48
C SER A 165 22.15 21.59 -6.06
N LEU A 166 23.43 21.47 -5.72
CA LEU A 166 24.38 22.57 -5.71
C LEU A 166 24.77 22.89 -7.15
N SER A 167 24.20 23.92 -7.75
CA SER A 167 24.91 24.67 -8.81
C SER A 167 24.30 26.06 -8.93
N GLY A 168 25.15 27.06 -8.64
CA GLY A 168 24.86 28.44 -9.01
C GLY A 168 24.90 28.60 -10.52
N ASN A 169 23.94 29.36 -11.03
CA ASN A 169 24.10 30.51 -11.92
C ASN A 169 22.72 31.00 -12.30
N ALA A 170 22.39 32.16 -11.74
CA ALA A 170 21.22 32.92 -12.16
C ALA A 170 21.52 33.61 -13.48
N LEU A 171 20.70 33.32 -14.51
CA LEU A 171 20.37 34.26 -15.58
C LEU A 171 19.15 33.71 -16.36
N GLY A 172 18.03 34.43 -16.28
CA GLY A 172 16.94 34.35 -17.27
C GLY A 172 15.90 33.28 -17.06
N ARG A 173 15.05 33.38 -16.01
CA ARG A 173 13.73 32.75 -16.02
C ARG A 173 12.63 33.81 -15.98
N SER A 174 11.72 33.76 -16.97
CA SER A 174 10.46 34.46 -16.90
C SER A 174 9.76 34.05 -15.59
N MET A 175 9.27 35.03 -14.82
CA MET A 175 8.53 34.76 -13.59
C MET A 175 7.26 33.99 -13.96
N ALA A 176 7.26 32.68 -13.65
CA ALA A 176 6.02 31.94 -13.55
C ALA A 176 5.22 32.53 -12.38
N ALA A 177 3.90 32.71 -12.55
CA ALA A 177 3.03 33.17 -11.47
C ALA A 177 3.22 32.24 -10.27
N ALA A 178 3.32 32.79 -9.06
CA ALA A 178 3.44 32.01 -7.83
C ALA A 178 2.22 31.08 -7.71
N ALA A 179 2.46 29.79 -7.41
CA ALA A 179 1.40 28.83 -7.19
C ALA A 179 0.50 29.27 -6.04
N ALA A 180 -0.81 29.13 -6.17
CA ALA A 180 -1.77 29.44 -5.12
C ALA A 180 -1.69 28.42 -3.97
N GLY A 181 -1.29 27.19 -4.27
CA GLY A 181 -1.12 26.07 -3.34
C GLY A 181 -0.69 24.80 -4.09
N SER A 182 -0.76 23.64 -3.43
CA SER A 182 -0.46 22.36 -4.05
C SER A 182 -1.45 21.29 -3.58
N LEU A 183 -1.80 20.36 -4.47
CA LEU A 183 -2.55 19.15 -4.16
C LEU A 183 -1.61 17.94 -4.13
N GLU A 184 -1.65 17.16 -3.06
CA GLU A 184 -0.97 15.87 -2.97
C GLU A 184 -1.96 14.74 -3.26
N PHE A 185 -1.58 13.83 -4.15
CA PHE A 185 -2.35 12.67 -4.57
C PHE A 185 -1.66 11.40 -4.12
N LYS A 186 -2.31 10.62 -3.24
CA LYS A 186 -1.81 9.35 -2.73
C LYS A 186 -2.82 8.25 -2.99
N ALA A 187 -2.37 7.16 -3.61
CA ALA A 187 -3.12 5.92 -3.72
C ALA A 187 -2.19 4.73 -3.47
N THR A 188 -2.71 3.71 -2.79
CA THR A 188 -1.93 2.50 -2.53
C THR A 188 -1.57 1.82 -3.85
N GLY A 189 -0.29 1.51 -4.05
CA GLY A 189 0.21 0.90 -5.29
C GLY A 189 0.55 1.91 -6.39
N TYR A 190 0.44 3.20 -6.13
CA TYR A 190 0.77 4.27 -7.08
C TYR A 190 1.81 5.22 -6.50
N ALA A 191 2.61 5.82 -7.38
CA ALA A 191 3.54 6.86 -7.00
C ALA A 191 2.79 8.10 -6.50
N THR A 192 3.15 8.63 -5.34
CA THR A 192 2.63 9.89 -4.84
C THR A 192 2.97 11.01 -5.82
N LYS A 193 2.01 11.87 -6.12
CA LYS A 193 2.19 13.01 -7.00
C LYS A 193 1.75 14.29 -6.32
N VAL A 194 2.53 15.35 -6.47
CA VAL A 194 2.17 16.69 -6.02
C VAL A 194 2.03 17.57 -7.25
N VAL A 195 0.94 18.35 -7.30
CA VAL A 195 0.62 19.25 -8.41
C VAL A 195 0.35 20.63 -7.84
N ASP A 196 1.06 21.62 -8.32
CA ASP A 196 0.81 23.01 -7.97
C ASP A 196 -0.48 23.49 -8.64
N ILE A 197 -1.30 24.22 -7.88
CA ILE A 197 -2.54 24.84 -8.35
C ILE A 197 -2.36 26.34 -8.52
N SER A 198 -2.97 26.88 -9.57
CA SER A 198 -2.94 28.32 -9.85
C SER A 198 -4.06 29.09 -9.19
N SER A 199 -5.10 28.38 -8.76
CA SER A 199 -6.31 28.94 -8.12
C SER A 199 -6.90 27.93 -7.15
N PHE A 200 -7.64 28.41 -6.15
CA PHE A 200 -8.47 27.58 -5.26
C PHE A 200 -9.86 27.24 -5.86
N ASP A 201 -10.16 27.70 -7.05
CA ASP A 201 -11.30 27.25 -7.88
C ASP A 201 -10.75 26.74 -9.20
N GLU A 202 -10.41 25.45 -9.23
CA GLU A 202 -9.71 24.82 -10.36
C GLU A 202 -10.09 23.34 -10.50
N THR A 203 -10.04 22.85 -11.74
CA THR A 203 -10.19 21.41 -12.04
C THR A 203 -8.82 20.82 -12.31
N VAL A 204 -8.37 19.90 -11.44
CA VAL A 204 -7.05 19.26 -11.54
C VAL A 204 -7.22 17.77 -11.79
N ASN A 205 -6.97 17.33 -13.01
CA ASN A 205 -6.95 15.91 -13.36
C ASN A 205 -5.52 15.38 -13.27
N VAL A 206 -5.37 14.24 -12.61
CA VAL A 206 -4.03 13.66 -12.36
C VAL A 206 -3.98 12.21 -12.79
N THR A 207 -2.95 11.86 -13.52
CA THR A 207 -2.60 10.46 -13.80
C THR A 207 -1.50 10.02 -12.86
N LEU A 208 -1.76 8.92 -12.11
CA LEU A 208 -0.76 8.27 -11.27
C LEU A 208 -0.19 7.05 -11.99
N GLY A 209 1.13 6.96 -12.04
CA GLY A 209 1.82 5.75 -12.46
C GLY A 209 1.82 4.72 -11.32
N ALA A 210 1.51 3.46 -11.64
CA ALA A 210 1.72 2.38 -10.68
C ALA A 210 3.19 2.34 -10.25
N THR A 211 3.44 2.18 -8.97
CA THR A 211 4.80 1.90 -8.51
C THR A 211 5.18 0.51 -9.01
N ASP A 212 6.18 0.43 -9.89
CA ASP A 212 6.77 -0.85 -10.26
C ASP A 212 7.65 -1.33 -9.09
N ARG A 213 6.97 -1.87 -8.07
CA ARG A 213 7.63 -2.34 -6.86
C ARG A 213 8.61 -3.48 -7.15
N TRP A 214 8.32 -4.23 -8.19
CA TRP A 214 9.00 -5.49 -8.42
C TRP A 214 10.20 -5.37 -9.36
N GLY A 215 10.28 -4.35 -10.22
CA GLY A 215 11.40 -4.16 -11.15
C GLY A 215 11.55 -5.29 -12.18
N GLY A 216 10.43 -5.87 -12.62
CA GLY A 216 10.41 -6.99 -13.57
C GLY A 216 10.51 -8.37 -12.92
N LEU A 217 10.87 -9.39 -13.70
CA LEU A 217 10.93 -10.81 -13.24
C LEU A 217 12.13 -11.10 -12.33
N ASN A 218 13.26 -10.47 -12.60
CA ASN A 218 14.55 -10.74 -11.94
C ASN A 218 14.98 -9.64 -10.97
N ASN A 219 14.03 -9.01 -10.29
CA ASN A 219 14.36 -8.00 -9.31
C ASN A 219 15.23 -8.55 -8.16
N PRO A 220 16.16 -7.75 -7.61
CA PRO A 220 16.91 -8.16 -6.43
C PRO A 220 15.97 -8.33 -5.23
N PRO A 221 16.29 -9.24 -4.29
CA PRO A 221 15.48 -9.44 -3.09
C PRO A 221 15.50 -8.20 -2.20
N ILE A 222 14.33 -7.88 -1.61
CA ILE A 222 14.21 -6.83 -0.60
C ILE A 222 13.98 -7.50 0.75
N LYS A 223 14.95 -7.36 1.65
CA LYS A 223 14.91 -7.94 2.99
C LYS A 223 13.82 -7.35 3.86
N SER A 224 13.06 -8.21 4.54
CA SER A 224 12.12 -7.81 5.57
C SER A 224 12.82 -7.33 6.85
N ALA A 225 12.06 -6.69 7.76
CA ALA A 225 12.55 -6.23 9.05
C ALA A 225 13.02 -7.36 10.00
N GLY A 226 12.64 -8.61 9.72
CA GLY A 226 13.07 -9.80 10.47
C GLY A 226 14.47 -10.30 10.09
N CYS A 227 15.03 -9.85 8.96
CA CYS A 227 16.37 -10.28 8.56
C CYS A 227 17.43 -9.82 9.57
N GLY A 228 18.39 -10.71 9.84
CA GLY A 228 19.44 -10.49 10.83
C GLY A 228 19.05 -10.80 12.27
N LYS A 229 17.75 -10.94 12.56
CA LYS A 229 17.26 -11.25 13.91
C LYS A 229 17.40 -12.73 14.25
N ALA A 230 17.72 -13.01 15.50
CA ALA A 230 17.61 -14.37 16.01
C ALA A 230 16.15 -14.83 16.01
N LEU A 231 15.92 -16.13 15.89
CA LEU A 231 14.61 -16.72 16.02
C LEU A 231 14.05 -16.42 17.43
N GLY A 232 12.94 -15.70 17.48
CA GLY A 232 12.27 -15.27 18.70
C GLY A 232 10.91 -15.93 18.87
N VAL A 233 9.83 -15.17 18.59
CA VAL A 233 8.45 -15.64 18.76
C VAL A 233 8.03 -16.70 17.73
N LEU A 234 8.79 -16.88 16.67
CA LEU A 234 8.64 -17.96 15.67
C LEU A 234 9.90 -18.84 15.64
N PRO A 235 10.19 -19.59 16.73
CA PRO A 235 11.47 -20.31 16.87
C PRO A 235 11.60 -21.55 15.97
N LYS A 236 10.50 -22.09 15.48
CA LYS A 236 10.46 -23.31 14.65
C LYS A 236 9.14 -23.41 13.86
N SER A 237 9.06 -24.36 12.93
CA SER A 237 7.80 -24.76 12.33
C SER A 237 6.78 -25.19 13.37
N GLY A 238 5.52 -24.81 13.20
CA GLY A 238 4.45 -25.16 14.13
C GLY A 238 3.20 -24.30 14.01
N THR A 239 2.27 -24.52 14.91
CA THR A 239 1.03 -23.73 15.05
C THR A 239 1.25 -22.55 15.99
N TYR A 240 0.85 -21.37 15.54
CA TYR A 240 0.96 -20.13 16.31
C TYR A 240 -0.35 -19.36 16.30
N LYS A 241 -0.49 -18.41 17.20
CA LYS A 241 -1.65 -17.54 17.29
C LYS A 241 -1.21 -16.11 17.56
N ILE A 242 -1.80 -15.17 16.81
CA ILE A 242 -1.66 -13.72 17.04
C ILE A 242 -3.01 -13.12 17.39
N SER A 243 -3.01 -11.98 18.08
CA SER A 243 -4.24 -11.22 18.31
C SER A 243 -4.64 -10.51 17.04
N THR A 244 -5.90 -10.65 16.62
CA THR A 244 -6.46 -9.99 15.43
C THR A 244 -7.82 -9.36 15.75
N VAL A 245 -8.25 -8.43 14.92
CA VAL A 245 -9.58 -7.78 15.04
C VAL A 245 -10.74 -8.78 14.90
N SER A 246 -10.54 -9.90 14.20
CA SER A 246 -11.57 -10.94 14.03
C SER A 246 -11.67 -11.88 15.25
N GLY A 247 -10.76 -11.79 16.22
CA GLY A 247 -10.61 -12.78 17.30
C GLY A 247 -10.02 -14.12 16.83
N ARG A 248 -9.92 -14.35 15.51
CA ARG A 248 -9.18 -15.46 14.88
C ARG A 248 -7.73 -15.03 14.75
N GLY A 249 -6.81 -15.94 14.80
CA GLY A 249 -5.40 -15.56 14.73
C GLY A 249 -4.48 -16.77 14.58
N GLU A 250 -5.07 -17.98 14.48
CA GLU A 250 -4.30 -19.22 14.37
C GLU A 250 -3.79 -19.41 12.95
N PHE A 251 -2.52 -19.76 12.84
CA PHE A 251 -1.86 -20.15 11.60
C PHE A 251 -0.78 -21.20 11.83
N ILE A 252 -0.48 -21.97 10.81
CA ILE A 252 0.64 -22.90 10.80
C ILE A 252 1.74 -22.32 9.92
N ILE A 253 2.96 -22.35 10.40
CA ILE A 253 4.13 -21.93 9.63
C ILE A 253 5.11 -23.08 9.47
N ASN A 254 5.65 -23.25 8.27
CA ASN A 254 6.77 -24.12 7.96
C ASN A 254 8.00 -23.26 7.64
N ILE A 255 9.02 -23.38 8.49
CA ILE A 255 10.32 -22.70 8.37
C ILE A 255 11.34 -23.74 7.92
N PRO A 256 12.24 -23.45 6.97
CA PRO A 256 13.32 -24.36 6.59
C PRO A 256 14.15 -24.82 7.81
N THR A 257 14.49 -26.10 7.87
CA THR A 257 15.24 -26.66 9.01
C THR A 257 16.64 -26.06 9.17
N ASN A 258 17.24 -25.61 8.07
CA ASN A 258 18.52 -24.91 8.01
C ASN A 258 18.27 -23.39 7.75
N TYR A 259 17.28 -22.81 8.40
CA TYR A 259 16.96 -21.40 8.26
C TYR A 259 18.16 -20.50 8.57
N ASP A 260 18.47 -19.63 7.63
CA ASP A 260 19.49 -18.59 7.75
C ASP A 260 18.81 -17.23 7.91
N LYS A 261 19.02 -16.57 9.05
CA LYS A 261 18.45 -15.27 9.36
C LYS A 261 18.87 -14.12 8.42
N ASP A 262 19.95 -14.31 7.68
CA ASP A 262 20.50 -13.30 6.77
C ASP A 262 20.10 -13.54 5.29
N LYS A 263 19.55 -14.73 4.98
CA LYS A 263 19.04 -15.11 3.67
C LYS A 263 17.56 -14.76 3.53
N PRO A 264 17.16 -13.88 2.59
CA PRO A 264 15.74 -13.58 2.38
C PRO A 264 15.04 -14.74 1.66
N TYR A 265 14.01 -15.31 2.30
CA TYR A 265 13.24 -16.43 1.79
C TYR A 265 11.98 -15.97 1.07
N ARG A 266 11.57 -16.70 0.03
CA ARG A 266 10.21 -16.63 -0.50
C ARG A 266 9.20 -16.94 0.61
N LEU A 267 8.02 -16.29 0.58
CA LEU A 267 6.94 -16.54 1.52
C LEU A 267 5.69 -16.97 0.74
N ILE A 268 5.15 -18.14 1.05
CA ILE A 268 4.02 -18.71 0.32
C ILE A 268 2.87 -18.98 1.29
N PHE A 269 1.72 -18.36 1.03
CA PHE A 269 0.48 -18.59 1.76
C PHE A 269 -0.39 -19.60 1.02
N GLY A 270 -0.90 -20.60 1.75
CA GLY A 270 -1.90 -21.54 1.28
C GLY A 270 -3.23 -21.33 2.01
N ASN A 271 -4.29 -21.08 1.26
CA ASN A 271 -5.64 -20.83 1.77
C ASN A 271 -6.53 -22.07 1.57
N HIS A 272 -7.08 -22.63 2.65
CA HIS A 272 -7.92 -23.83 2.59
C HIS A 272 -9.28 -23.57 1.92
N CYS A 273 -9.86 -24.62 1.33
CA CYS A 273 -11.23 -24.60 0.78
C CYS A 273 -12.29 -24.60 1.90
N MET A 274 -13.56 -24.44 1.54
CA MET A 274 -14.68 -24.60 2.47
C MET A 274 -14.63 -25.98 3.13
N GLY A 275 -14.79 -26.01 4.45
CA GLY A 275 -14.64 -27.23 5.25
C GLY A 275 -13.21 -27.74 5.43
N GLY A 276 -12.23 -27.00 4.89
CA GLY A 276 -10.81 -27.28 5.05
C GLY A 276 -10.23 -26.71 6.33
N SER A 277 -8.90 -26.80 6.48
CA SER A 277 -8.19 -26.26 7.64
C SER A 277 -6.72 -25.99 7.34
N ALA A 278 -6.09 -25.18 8.18
CA ALA A 278 -4.66 -24.91 8.11
C ALA A 278 -3.82 -26.20 8.22
N ILE A 279 -4.22 -27.15 9.07
CA ILE A 279 -3.55 -28.45 9.26
C ILE A 279 -3.48 -29.23 7.95
N LYS A 280 -4.60 -29.31 7.23
CA LYS A 280 -4.69 -30.01 5.93
C LYS A 280 -3.80 -29.35 4.89
N VAL A 281 -3.86 -28.02 4.76
CA VAL A 281 -3.02 -27.27 3.80
C VAL A 281 -1.54 -27.39 4.12
N ALA A 282 -1.15 -27.28 5.38
CA ALA A 282 0.23 -27.48 5.78
C ALA A 282 0.70 -28.93 5.62
N GLY A 283 -0.23 -29.90 5.62
CA GLY A 283 0.09 -31.33 5.57
C GLY A 283 0.68 -31.87 6.86
N THR A 284 0.36 -31.24 8.01
CA THR A 284 0.92 -31.61 9.31
C THR A 284 0.12 -32.72 10.02
N ASP A 285 -1.01 -33.12 9.46
CA ASP A 285 -1.79 -34.29 9.91
C ASP A 285 -1.17 -35.61 9.43
N ASN A 286 -1.34 -35.98 8.19
CA ASN A 286 -0.71 -37.15 7.57
C ASN A 286 -0.31 -36.89 6.12
N GLY A 287 -0.49 -35.68 5.63
CA GLY A 287 -0.14 -35.25 4.28
C GLY A 287 -0.98 -35.89 3.16
N GLN A 288 -2.10 -36.55 3.49
CA GLN A 288 -2.93 -37.27 2.50
C GLN A 288 -3.97 -36.37 1.84
N ASP A 289 -4.33 -35.24 2.44
CA ASP A 289 -5.29 -34.31 1.85
C ASP A 289 -4.79 -33.75 0.51
N GLN A 290 -5.71 -33.53 -0.42
CA GLN A 290 -5.36 -32.96 -1.73
C GLN A 290 -4.78 -31.55 -1.65
N SER A 291 -5.02 -30.82 -0.58
CA SER A 291 -4.43 -29.49 -0.30
C SER A 291 -3.08 -29.53 0.41
N ALA A 292 -2.61 -30.73 0.85
CA ALA A 292 -1.41 -30.89 1.64
C ALA A 292 -0.17 -30.28 0.97
N HIS A 293 0.80 -29.90 1.80
CA HIS A 293 2.03 -29.27 1.36
C HIS A 293 1.80 -28.03 0.48
N TYR A 294 0.77 -27.22 0.87
CA TYR A 294 0.39 -25.99 0.16
C TYR A 294 0.02 -26.27 -1.31
N TYR A 295 -0.91 -27.23 -1.49
CA TYR A 295 -1.29 -27.73 -2.82
C TYR A 295 -0.11 -28.33 -3.57
N HIS A 296 0.79 -29.02 -2.83
CA HIS A 296 2.02 -29.62 -3.30
C HIS A 296 3.05 -28.64 -3.92
N VAL A 297 2.81 -27.34 -3.86
CA VAL A 297 3.81 -26.32 -4.27
C VAL A 297 5.11 -26.49 -3.48
N LYS A 298 5.03 -26.80 -2.17
CA LYS A 298 6.19 -27.10 -1.36
C LYS A 298 6.94 -28.34 -1.86
N THR A 299 6.22 -29.38 -2.26
CA THR A 299 6.80 -30.63 -2.79
C THR A 299 7.64 -30.36 -4.05
N GLU A 300 7.15 -29.51 -4.96
CA GLU A 300 7.85 -29.17 -6.19
C GLU A 300 9.08 -28.24 -5.89
N ALA A 301 8.92 -27.30 -4.96
CA ALA A 301 10.02 -26.45 -4.51
C ALA A 301 11.17 -27.27 -3.87
N ASP A 302 10.82 -28.28 -3.07
CA ASP A 302 11.78 -29.16 -2.43
C ASP A 302 12.55 -29.98 -3.49
N LYS A 303 11.90 -30.45 -4.57
CA LYS A 303 12.57 -31.13 -5.71
C LYS A 303 13.62 -30.24 -6.40
N ASP A 304 13.34 -28.95 -6.47
CA ASP A 304 14.24 -27.95 -7.04
C ASP A 304 15.31 -27.44 -6.05
N ASN A 305 15.32 -27.94 -4.80
CA ASN A 305 16.14 -27.42 -3.69
C ASN A 305 15.95 -25.92 -3.42
N ILE A 306 14.77 -25.38 -3.72
CA ILE A 306 14.42 -23.99 -3.43
C ILE A 306 13.65 -23.92 -2.12
N GLN A 307 14.27 -23.32 -1.13
CA GLN A 307 13.68 -23.16 0.19
C GLN A 307 12.77 -21.93 0.24
N ALA A 308 11.62 -22.08 0.90
CA ALA A 308 10.68 -21.01 1.18
C ALA A 308 10.11 -21.16 2.60
N ILE A 309 9.55 -20.09 3.12
CA ILE A 309 8.71 -20.10 4.31
C ILE A 309 7.27 -20.26 3.83
N TYR A 310 6.51 -21.14 4.48
CA TYR A 310 5.13 -21.42 4.11
C TYR A 310 4.19 -21.12 5.28
N VAL A 311 3.03 -20.55 4.99
CA VAL A 311 2.01 -20.22 5.98
C VAL A 311 0.65 -20.73 5.53
N ALA A 312 -0.04 -21.45 6.41
CA ALA A 312 -1.45 -21.82 6.26
C ALA A 312 -2.25 -21.16 7.39
N MET A 313 -3.19 -20.31 7.05
CA MET A 313 -4.04 -19.64 8.02
C MET A 313 -5.28 -20.48 8.31
N GLN A 314 -5.78 -20.42 9.55
CA GLN A 314 -7.04 -21.08 9.93
C GLN A 314 -8.20 -20.09 9.79
N GLY A 315 -9.12 -20.39 8.90
CA GLY A 315 -10.42 -19.72 8.80
C GLY A 315 -11.31 -19.99 10.02
N ASP A 316 -12.59 -19.75 9.92
CA ASP A 316 -13.50 -20.03 11.02
C ASP A 316 -13.70 -21.54 11.26
N GLY A 317 -14.46 -21.89 12.34
CA GLY A 317 -14.67 -23.28 12.73
C GLY A 317 -15.39 -24.14 11.68
N GLY A 318 -16.06 -23.53 10.69
CA GLY A 318 -16.65 -24.19 9.54
C GLY A 318 -15.71 -24.29 8.34
N GLY A 319 -14.47 -23.83 8.46
CA GLY A 319 -13.51 -23.78 7.36
C GLY A 319 -13.92 -22.77 6.30
N THR A 320 -14.44 -21.62 6.69
CA THR A 320 -14.82 -20.53 5.79
C THR A 320 -13.97 -19.26 5.96
N TRP A 321 -14.09 -18.35 5.02
CA TRP A 321 -13.43 -17.05 5.02
C TRP A 321 -14.47 -15.94 5.07
N SER A 322 -14.26 -14.94 5.91
CA SER A 322 -15.19 -13.83 6.13
C SER A 322 -14.49 -12.48 5.93
N LEU A 323 -15.02 -11.67 5.02
CA LEU A 323 -14.47 -10.36 4.68
C LEU A 323 -15.21 -9.24 5.42
N PRO A 324 -14.50 -8.14 5.75
CA PRO A 324 -13.08 -7.85 5.43
C PRO A 324 -12.08 -8.42 6.44
N ASN A 325 -12.56 -9.07 7.52
CA ASN A 325 -11.75 -9.43 8.68
C ASN A 325 -10.63 -10.41 8.37
N ASP A 326 -10.88 -11.41 7.51
CA ASP A 326 -9.86 -12.39 7.18
C ASP A 326 -8.78 -11.85 6.23
N ALA A 327 -9.13 -10.88 5.38
CA ALA A 327 -8.13 -10.15 4.62
C ALA A 327 -7.19 -9.34 5.55
N LYS A 328 -7.75 -8.72 6.59
CA LYS A 328 -6.95 -8.05 7.62
C LYS A 328 -6.10 -9.05 8.41
N PHE A 329 -6.67 -10.21 8.76
CA PHE A 329 -5.93 -11.29 9.43
C PHE A 329 -4.74 -11.76 8.58
N TRP A 330 -4.91 -11.94 7.28
CA TRP A 330 -3.81 -12.26 6.37
C TRP A 330 -2.70 -11.18 6.44
N SER A 331 -3.07 -9.92 6.39
CA SER A 331 -2.11 -8.80 6.48
C SER A 331 -1.38 -8.77 7.82
N ASP A 332 -2.06 -9.10 8.92
CA ASP A 332 -1.46 -9.15 10.26
C ASP A 332 -0.46 -10.30 10.38
N VAL A 333 -0.79 -11.49 9.85
CA VAL A 333 0.14 -12.64 9.81
C VAL A 333 1.34 -12.32 8.93
N LEU A 334 1.13 -11.73 7.74
CA LEU A 334 2.22 -11.30 6.87
C LEU A 334 3.19 -10.37 7.61
N GLY A 335 2.66 -9.31 8.24
CA GLY A 335 3.47 -8.36 9.01
C GLY A 335 4.19 -9.01 10.20
N HIS A 336 3.53 -9.95 10.87
CA HIS A 336 4.14 -10.72 11.96
C HIS A 336 5.31 -11.59 11.47
N VAL A 337 5.14 -12.30 10.36
CA VAL A 337 6.20 -13.13 9.77
C VAL A 337 7.36 -12.25 9.29
N GLU A 338 7.11 -11.19 8.55
CA GLU A 338 8.13 -10.27 8.04
C GLU A 338 8.91 -9.54 9.15
N SER A 339 8.29 -9.32 10.30
CA SER A 339 8.94 -8.67 11.45
C SER A 339 9.88 -9.60 12.21
N ASN A 340 9.69 -10.91 12.11
CA ASN A 340 10.39 -11.92 12.90
C ASN A 340 11.28 -12.88 12.10
N LEU A 341 11.05 -13.02 10.81
CA LEU A 341 11.82 -13.89 9.91
C LEU A 341 12.34 -13.11 8.71
N CYS A 342 13.45 -13.57 8.15
CA CYS A 342 14.03 -12.98 6.95
C CYS A 342 13.25 -13.42 5.71
N VAL A 343 12.36 -12.55 5.25
CA VAL A 343 11.54 -12.73 4.06
C VAL A 343 12.02 -11.82 2.95
N ASP A 344 11.99 -12.30 1.72
CA ASP A 344 12.04 -11.46 0.54
C ASP A 344 10.66 -10.83 0.32
N THR A 345 10.50 -9.56 0.68
CA THR A 345 9.21 -8.86 0.58
C THR A 345 8.73 -8.67 -0.86
N THR A 346 9.57 -8.98 -1.85
CA THR A 346 9.23 -8.98 -3.28
C THR A 346 8.79 -10.34 -3.79
N ARG A 347 8.83 -11.39 -2.96
CA ARG A 347 8.47 -12.76 -3.32
C ARG A 347 7.49 -13.38 -2.32
N VAL A 348 6.38 -12.67 -2.10
CA VAL A 348 5.23 -13.15 -1.33
C VAL A 348 4.19 -13.70 -2.31
N PHE A 349 3.80 -14.95 -2.15
CA PHE A 349 2.90 -15.67 -3.02
C PHE A 349 1.68 -16.16 -2.26
N VAL A 350 0.55 -16.30 -2.97
CA VAL A 350 -0.70 -16.80 -2.39
C VAL A 350 -1.27 -17.88 -3.31
N THR A 351 -1.74 -18.98 -2.72
CA THR A 351 -2.42 -20.06 -3.46
C THR A 351 -3.62 -20.59 -2.68
N GLY A 352 -4.57 -21.16 -3.38
CA GLY A 352 -5.75 -21.75 -2.77
C GLY A 352 -6.66 -22.46 -3.75
N PHE A 353 -7.55 -23.29 -3.23
CA PHE A 353 -8.54 -24.04 -3.97
C PHE A 353 -9.96 -23.66 -3.55
N SER A 354 -10.91 -23.63 -4.51
CA SER A 354 -12.34 -23.44 -4.21
C SER A 354 -12.55 -22.12 -3.43
N PHE A 355 -13.12 -22.18 -2.25
CA PHE A 355 -13.29 -21.01 -1.38
C PHE A 355 -11.94 -20.36 -0.98
N GLY A 356 -10.88 -21.15 -0.84
CA GLY A 356 -9.52 -20.63 -0.66
C GLY A 356 -8.98 -19.95 -1.91
N ALA A 357 -9.37 -20.37 -3.11
CA ALA A 357 -9.05 -19.69 -4.36
C ALA A 357 -9.79 -18.35 -4.48
N MET A 358 -11.07 -18.31 -4.07
CA MET A 358 -11.86 -17.07 -3.99
C MET A 358 -11.22 -16.08 -3.01
N PHE A 359 -10.79 -16.57 -1.85
CA PHE A 359 -10.06 -15.74 -0.87
C PHE A 359 -8.72 -15.25 -1.41
N SER A 360 -7.96 -16.09 -2.09
CA SER A 360 -6.70 -15.70 -2.75
C SER A 360 -6.92 -14.62 -3.82
N TYR A 361 -8.00 -14.71 -4.58
CA TYR A 361 -8.40 -13.68 -5.54
C TYR A 361 -8.79 -12.37 -4.82
N VAL A 362 -9.52 -12.42 -3.70
CA VAL A 362 -9.82 -11.23 -2.89
C VAL A 362 -8.54 -10.58 -2.37
N LEU A 363 -7.60 -11.37 -1.88
CA LEU A 363 -6.31 -10.86 -1.41
C LEU A 363 -5.53 -10.15 -2.53
N SER A 364 -5.57 -10.68 -3.77
CA SER A 364 -4.93 -10.05 -4.92
C SER A 364 -5.48 -8.67 -5.26
N ASN A 365 -6.78 -8.43 -4.99
CA ASN A 365 -7.41 -7.12 -5.18
C ASN A 365 -7.29 -6.20 -3.95
N THR A 366 -7.18 -6.78 -2.74
CA THR A 366 -7.07 -6.00 -1.49
C THR A 366 -5.64 -5.54 -1.23
N TYR A 367 -4.65 -6.42 -1.47
CA TYR A 367 -3.24 -6.17 -1.18
C TYR A 367 -2.31 -6.45 -2.39
N PRO A 368 -2.62 -5.97 -3.60
CA PRO A 368 -1.83 -6.27 -4.79
C PRO A 368 -0.37 -5.82 -4.67
N GLU A 369 -0.12 -4.76 -3.89
CA GLU A 369 1.22 -4.24 -3.63
C GLU A 369 2.06 -5.10 -2.67
N ARG A 370 1.45 -6.12 -2.05
CA ARG A 370 2.13 -7.02 -1.11
C ARG A 370 2.32 -8.42 -1.67
N ILE A 371 1.62 -8.77 -2.73
CA ILE A 371 1.59 -10.11 -3.32
C ILE A 371 2.25 -10.06 -4.71
N ARG A 372 3.28 -10.89 -4.90
CA ARG A 372 4.00 -10.98 -6.18
C ARG A 372 3.20 -11.74 -7.23
N ALA A 373 2.64 -12.85 -6.84
CA ALA A 373 1.83 -13.69 -7.72
C ALA A 373 0.80 -14.51 -6.94
N VAL A 374 -0.28 -14.85 -7.62
CA VAL A 374 -1.36 -15.69 -7.10
C VAL A 374 -1.58 -16.90 -8.01
N ALA A 375 -1.76 -18.07 -7.40
CA ALA A 375 -2.20 -19.28 -8.09
C ALA A 375 -3.52 -19.77 -7.51
N THR A 376 -4.58 -19.80 -8.31
CA THR A 376 -5.93 -20.19 -7.89
C THR A 376 -6.39 -21.45 -8.61
N TYR A 377 -6.97 -22.38 -7.84
CA TYR A 377 -7.51 -23.61 -8.38
C TYR A 377 -9.03 -23.59 -8.21
N ALA A 378 -9.76 -23.63 -9.32
CA ALA A 378 -11.21 -23.57 -9.39
C ALA A 378 -11.82 -22.36 -8.61
N PRO A 379 -11.47 -21.10 -8.91
CA PRO A 379 -12.13 -19.92 -8.33
C PRO A 379 -13.47 -19.68 -9.04
N ALA A 380 -14.44 -19.11 -8.30
CA ALA A 380 -15.70 -18.63 -8.91
C ALA A 380 -16.17 -17.28 -8.34
N ASN A 381 -15.74 -16.91 -7.14
CA ASN A 381 -15.95 -15.60 -6.50
C ASN A 381 -17.40 -15.22 -6.15
N TYR A 382 -18.36 -16.14 -6.22
CA TYR A 382 -19.77 -15.83 -5.95
C TYR A 382 -20.13 -15.84 -4.45
N ASN A 383 -19.31 -16.47 -3.60
CA ASN A 383 -19.54 -16.60 -2.15
C ASN A 383 -18.77 -15.59 -1.30
N MET A 384 -18.13 -14.61 -1.93
CA MET A 384 -17.37 -13.59 -1.23
C MET A 384 -17.74 -12.19 -1.67
N THR A 385 -17.79 -11.27 -0.72
CA THR A 385 -17.81 -9.84 -1.02
C THR A 385 -16.55 -9.48 -1.79
N GLN A 386 -16.72 -8.98 -3.00
CA GLN A 386 -15.57 -8.57 -3.82
C GLN A 386 -15.10 -7.19 -3.40
N PRO A 387 -13.79 -6.99 -3.19
CA PRO A 387 -13.24 -5.67 -2.98
C PRO A 387 -13.33 -4.85 -4.27
N THR A 388 -13.28 -3.53 -4.14
CA THR A 388 -13.15 -2.66 -5.31
C THR A 388 -11.83 -2.95 -6.02
N ASN A 389 -11.91 -3.24 -7.33
CA ASN A 389 -10.72 -3.40 -8.14
C ASN A 389 -9.97 -2.07 -8.23
N ARG A 390 -8.69 -2.06 -7.87
CA ARG A 390 -7.81 -0.89 -7.92
C ARG A 390 -6.99 -0.81 -9.20
N HIS A 391 -7.18 -1.73 -10.13
CA HIS A 391 -6.46 -1.84 -11.40
C HIS A 391 -4.93 -1.88 -11.23
N ILE A 392 -4.46 -2.54 -10.16
CA ILE A 392 -3.02 -2.74 -9.91
C ILE A 392 -2.63 -4.11 -10.45
N PRO A 393 -1.64 -4.18 -11.35
CA PRO A 393 -1.18 -5.44 -11.93
C PRO A 393 -0.68 -6.43 -10.87
N ILE A 394 -1.02 -7.70 -11.06
CA ILE A 394 -0.52 -8.83 -10.27
C ILE A 394 -0.38 -10.06 -11.15
N ALA A 395 0.73 -10.79 -11.03
CA ALA A 395 0.90 -12.04 -11.77
C ALA A 395 -0.13 -13.08 -11.33
N TYR A 396 -0.84 -13.68 -12.28
CA TYR A 396 -1.99 -14.51 -11.97
C TYR A 396 -2.00 -15.82 -12.75
N TYR A 397 -2.08 -16.93 -12.01
CA TYR A 397 -2.27 -18.27 -12.56
C TYR A 397 -3.57 -18.87 -12.08
N GLN A 398 -4.31 -19.50 -12.98
CA GLN A 398 -5.60 -20.12 -12.65
C GLN A 398 -5.77 -21.48 -13.33
N THR A 399 -6.38 -22.42 -12.61
CA THR A 399 -6.89 -23.67 -13.22
C THR A 399 -8.39 -23.81 -13.05
N THR A 400 -9.05 -24.49 -14.00
CA THR A 400 -10.49 -24.77 -13.95
C THR A 400 -10.79 -26.09 -14.63
N GLY A 401 -11.57 -26.96 -13.98
CA GLY A 401 -12.19 -28.12 -14.59
C GLY A 401 -13.39 -27.71 -15.46
N THR A 402 -13.42 -28.17 -16.70
CA THR A 402 -14.47 -27.77 -17.65
C THR A 402 -15.87 -28.29 -17.33
N SER A 403 -15.99 -29.24 -16.39
CA SER A 403 -17.24 -29.78 -15.86
C SER A 403 -17.44 -29.39 -14.37
N ASP A 404 -16.74 -28.37 -13.90
CA ASP A 404 -16.89 -27.89 -12.51
C ASP A 404 -18.27 -27.23 -12.33
N GLY A 405 -19.16 -27.91 -11.63
CA GLY A 405 -20.51 -27.40 -11.29
C GLY A 405 -20.52 -26.62 -9.96
N THR A 406 -19.47 -26.73 -9.14
CA THR A 406 -19.35 -26.00 -7.87
C THR A 406 -18.78 -24.62 -8.09
N CYS A 407 -17.68 -24.51 -8.85
CA CYS A 407 -17.06 -23.27 -9.21
C CYS A 407 -17.02 -23.14 -10.75
N PRO A 408 -18.15 -22.78 -11.38
CA PRO A 408 -18.26 -22.80 -12.81
C PRO A 408 -17.34 -21.80 -13.50
N TRP A 409 -16.89 -22.17 -14.70
CA TRP A 409 -16.12 -21.30 -15.55
C TRP A 409 -16.86 -19.99 -15.87
N VAL A 410 -18.16 -20.12 -16.22
CA VAL A 410 -19.05 -18.97 -16.42
C VAL A 410 -20.24 -19.15 -15.50
N ASN A 411 -20.50 -18.12 -14.70
CA ASN A 411 -21.69 -18.08 -13.86
C ASN A 411 -22.80 -17.30 -14.58
N ASN A 412 -24.02 -17.89 -14.62
CA ASN A 412 -25.17 -17.36 -15.34
C ASN A 412 -26.11 -16.53 -14.44
N ASP A 413 -25.65 -16.09 -13.28
CA ASP A 413 -26.46 -15.34 -12.30
C ASP A 413 -26.63 -13.84 -12.61
N GLY A 414 -26.10 -13.38 -13.75
CA GLY A 414 -26.07 -11.97 -14.13
C GLY A 414 -25.09 -11.11 -13.33
N GLN A 415 -24.42 -11.68 -12.36
CA GLN A 415 -23.34 -11.06 -11.60
C GLN A 415 -22.02 -11.33 -12.33
N LYS A 416 -21.07 -10.43 -12.18
CA LYS A 416 -19.72 -10.59 -12.75
C LYS A 416 -18.91 -11.55 -11.87
N THR A 417 -19.23 -12.85 -11.92
CA THR A 417 -18.56 -13.91 -11.17
C THR A 417 -18.24 -15.11 -12.07
N GLY A 418 -17.56 -16.11 -11.52
CA GLY A 418 -17.06 -17.27 -12.27
C GLY A 418 -15.56 -17.19 -12.55
N GLY A 419 -14.98 -18.33 -12.88
CA GLY A 419 -13.53 -18.41 -13.12
C GLY A 419 -13.05 -17.53 -14.28
N LYS A 420 -13.86 -17.43 -15.33
CA LYS A 420 -13.57 -16.58 -16.50
C LYS A 420 -13.45 -15.10 -16.12
N TYR A 421 -14.36 -14.63 -15.28
CA TYR A 421 -14.35 -13.24 -14.84
C TYR A 421 -13.07 -12.90 -14.06
N ALA A 422 -12.69 -13.74 -13.10
CA ALA A 422 -11.49 -13.55 -12.31
C ALA A 422 -10.21 -13.50 -13.17
N LEU A 423 -10.11 -14.40 -14.14
CA LEU A 423 -9.00 -14.46 -15.08
C LEU A 423 -8.91 -13.21 -15.95
N LEU A 424 -10.03 -12.82 -16.58
CA LEU A 424 -10.05 -11.69 -17.51
C LEU A 424 -9.82 -10.36 -16.81
N GLN A 425 -10.28 -10.20 -15.56
CA GLN A 425 -9.98 -9.01 -14.78
C GLN A 425 -8.47 -8.85 -14.59
N HIS A 426 -7.75 -9.90 -14.19
CA HIS A 426 -6.30 -9.83 -14.04
C HIS A 426 -5.57 -9.64 -15.38
N ALA A 427 -6.07 -10.25 -16.46
CA ALA A 427 -5.49 -10.01 -17.79
C ALA A 427 -5.64 -8.53 -18.21
N GLU A 428 -6.80 -7.93 -17.96
CA GLU A 428 -7.04 -6.52 -18.22
C GLU A 428 -6.16 -5.61 -17.36
N ASP A 429 -6.09 -5.84 -16.05
CA ASP A 429 -5.31 -5.04 -15.11
C ASP A 429 -3.80 -5.14 -15.39
N ASN A 430 -3.35 -6.28 -15.90
CA ASN A 430 -1.97 -6.52 -16.31
C ASN A 430 -1.65 -5.98 -17.70
N GLY A 431 -2.64 -5.40 -18.42
CA GLY A 431 -2.46 -4.82 -19.75
C GLY A 431 -2.20 -5.87 -20.84
N CYS A 432 -2.65 -7.11 -20.64
CA CYS A 432 -2.50 -8.17 -21.63
C CYS A 432 -3.36 -7.90 -22.87
N GLU A 433 -3.01 -8.50 -24.01
CA GLU A 433 -3.80 -8.43 -25.24
C GLU A 433 -5.23 -8.94 -25.02
N SER A 434 -6.23 -8.17 -25.47
CA SER A 434 -7.64 -8.46 -25.23
C SER A 434 -8.21 -9.55 -26.17
N ASN A 435 -7.48 -9.89 -27.24
CA ASN A 435 -7.92 -10.83 -28.29
C ASN A 435 -7.40 -12.27 -28.08
N VAL A 436 -6.91 -12.59 -26.89
CA VAL A 436 -6.42 -13.95 -26.57
C VAL A 436 -7.59 -14.93 -26.58
N GLU A 437 -7.51 -15.95 -27.46
CA GLU A 437 -8.46 -17.05 -27.49
C GLU A 437 -8.22 -17.99 -26.30
N ILE A 438 -9.18 -18.06 -25.38
CA ILE A 438 -9.13 -18.99 -24.25
C ILE A 438 -9.73 -20.32 -24.68
N LYS A 439 -8.89 -21.35 -24.82
CA LYS A 439 -9.29 -22.69 -25.17
C LYS A 439 -9.55 -23.52 -23.92
N LEU A 440 -10.72 -24.16 -23.86
CA LEU A 440 -11.07 -25.11 -22.82
C LEU A 440 -10.73 -26.52 -23.23
N ALA A 441 -10.26 -27.36 -22.32
CA ALA A 441 -9.95 -28.74 -22.56
C ALA A 441 -11.24 -29.54 -22.87
N THR A 442 -11.23 -30.31 -23.94
CA THR A 442 -12.33 -31.21 -24.35
C THR A 442 -11.93 -32.68 -24.26
N GLY A 443 -10.65 -32.96 -24.09
CA GLY A 443 -10.05 -34.30 -24.05
C GLY A 443 -9.28 -34.58 -22.75
N GLY A 444 -8.53 -35.67 -22.76
CA GLY A 444 -7.77 -36.15 -21.60
C GLY A 444 -6.47 -35.44 -21.31
N THR A 445 -6.10 -34.43 -22.11
CA THR A 445 -4.90 -33.58 -21.89
C THR A 445 -5.37 -32.19 -21.52
N HIS A 446 -4.72 -31.59 -20.53
CA HIS A 446 -5.00 -30.21 -20.13
C HIS A 446 -4.60 -29.22 -21.25
N VAL A 447 -5.21 -28.06 -21.26
CA VAL A 447 -4.98 -27.01 -22.25
C VAL A 447 -4.50 -25.74 -21.53
N VAL A 448 -3.35 -25.24 -21.96
CA VAL A 448 -2.74 -24.04 -21.41
C VAL A 448 -2.99 -22.84 -22.31
N THR A 449 -3.37 -21.72 -21.73
CA THR A 449 -3.43 -20.41 -22.37
C THR A 449 -2.48 -19.46 -21.63
N GLU A 450 -1.46 -18.98 -22.30
CA GLU A 450 -0.60 -17.90 -21.82
C GLU A 450 -1.02 -16.61 -22.49
N PHE A 451 -1.37 -15.60 -21.68
CA PHE A 451 -1.73 -14.28 -22.19
C PHE A 451 -0.48 -13.54 -22.65
N LYS A 452 -0.60 -12.88 -23.81
CA LYS A 452 0.49 -12.12 -24.44
C LYS A 452 0.32 -10.63 -24.18
N GLY A 453 1.40 -9.86 -24.41
CA GLY A 453 1.36 -8.41 -24.30
C GLY A 453 1.19 -7.88 -22.86
N CYS A 454 1.16 -8.75 -21.86
CA CYS A 454 1.06 -8.32 -20.48
C CYS A 454 2.27 -7.45 -20.07
N LYS A 455 2.06 -6.53 -19.15
CA LYS A 455 3.14 -5.73 -18.56
C LYS A 455 4.25 -6.66 -18.04
N GLU A 456 5.50 -6.29 -18.30
CA GLU A 456 6.67 -7.07 -17.83
C GLU A 456 6.59 -7.35 -16.32
N GLY A 457 6.84 -8.60 -15.93
CA GLY A 457 6.73 -9.03 -14.54
C GLY A 457 5.33 -9.38 -14.05
N TYR A 458 4.30 -9.24 -14.89
CA TYR A 458 2.90 -9.54 -14.52
C TYR A 458 2.22 -10.52 -15.48
N PRO A 459 2.77 -11.72 -15.69
CA PRO A 459 2.19 -12.71 -16.59
C PRO A 459 0.81 -13.17 -16.08
N VAL A 460 -0.05 -13.54 -17.04
CA VAL A 460 -1.31 -14.23 -16.79
C VAL A 460 -1.29 -15.56 -17.52
N LYS A 461 -1.56 -16.64 -16.79
CA LYS A 461 -1.61 -18.00 -17.31
C LYS A 461 -2.89 -18.71 -16.87
N PHE A 462 -3.48 -19.47 -17.75
CA PHE A 462 -4.67 -20.26 -17.46
C PHE A 462 -4.49 -21.70 -17.97
N SER A 463 -4.87 -22.68 -17.16
CA SER A 463 -4.87 -24.08 -17.55
C SER A 463 -6.24 -24.71 -17.27
N SER A 464 -6.86 -25.32 -18.29
CA SER A 464 -8.12 -26.04 -18.15
C SER A 464 -7.92 -27.53 -18.34
N PHE A 465 -8.77 -28.33 -17.71
CA PHE A 465 -8.78 -29.77 -17.85
C PHE A 465 -10.21 -30.32 -17.92
N LYS A 466 -10.41 -31.48 -18.57
CA LYS A 466 -11.67 -32.17 -18.58
C LYS A 466 -11.87 -32.86 -17.23
N GLY A 467 -12.47 -32.17 -16.29
CA GLY A 467 -12.70 -32.65 -14.93
C GLY A 467 -13.68 -31.76 -14.18
N GLY A 468 -13.95 -32.10 -12.94
CA GLY A 468 -14.87 -31.40 -12.03
C GLY A 468 -14.17 -30.42 -11.15
N HIS A 469 -14.66 -30.33 -9.90
CA HIS A 469 -14.18 -29.42 -8.86
C HIS A 469 -12.96 -29.99 -8.13
N GLU A 470 -11.76 -29.77 -8.66
CA GLU A 470 -10.55 -30.42 -8.21
C GLU A 470 -9.34 -29.45 -8.20
N CYS A 471 -8.39 -29.68 -7.28
CA CYS A 471 -7.09 -29.00 -7.26
C CYS A 471 -5.93 -29.92 -7.64
N ARG A 472 -6.24 -31.14 -8.10
CA ARG A 472 -5.32 -32.09 -8.70
C ARG A 472 -5.87 -32.55 -10.05
N ALA A 473 -5.06 -32.58 -11.06
CA ALA A 473 -5.45 -33.10 -12.35
C ALA A 473 -4.30 -33.85 -13.03
N TYR A 474 -4.66 -34.82 -13.82
CA TYR A 474 -3.73 -35.74 -14.49
C TYR A 474 -4.10 -35.81 -15.96
N ASP A 475 -3.13 -35.77 -16.83
CA ASP A 475 -3.34 -36.03 -18.23
C ASP A 475 -3.56 -37.53 -18.48
N GLN A 476 -4.27 -37.87 -19.55
CA GLN A 476 -4.54 -39.24 -19.89
C GLN A 476 -3.24 -40.04 -20.01
N GLY A 477 -3.17 -41.14 -19.26
CA GLY A 477 -1.99 -42.02 -19.22
C GLY A 477 -0.85 -41.52 -18.33
N SER A 478 -1.03 -40.42 -17.62
CA SER A 478 -0.06 -39.88 -16.67
C SER A 478 -0.56 -40.05 -15.22
N SER A 479 0.36 -40.39 -14.33
CA SER A 479 0.14 -40.34 -12.87
C SER A 479 0.67 -39.05 -12.24
N GLU A 480 1.19 -38.13 -13.06
CA GLU A 480 1.73 -36.86 -12.59
C GLU A 480 0.61 -35.80 -12.44
N ASN A 481 0.47 -35.23 -11.23
CA ASN A 481 -0.39 -34.05 -11.03
C ASN A 481 0.32 -32.83 -11.63
N TRP A 482 -0.11 -32.41 -12.80
CA TRP A 482 0.53 -31.29 -13.52
C TRP A 482 0.19 -29.93 -12.88
N ILE A 483 -0.94 -29.78 -12.15
CA ILE A 483 -1.35 -28.49 -11.53
C ILE A 483 -0.27 -27.98 -10.58
N GLN A 484 0.23 -28.85 -9.69
CA GLN A 484 1.25 -28.45 -8.72
C GLN A 484 2.57 -28.02 -9.40
N LYS A 485 2.94 -28.73 -10.46
CA LYS A 485 4.16 -28.44 -11.23
C LYS A 485 4.05 -27.10 -11.96
N GLU A 486 2.90 -26.84 -12.58
CA GLU A 486 2.66 -25.57 -13.23
C GLU A 486 2.57 -24.40 -12.24
N ALA A 487 1.90 -24.58 -11.11
CA ALA A 487 1.80 -23.56 -10.07
C ALA A 487 3.20 -23.20 -9.50
N TRP A 488 4.01 -24.21 -9.22
CA TRP A 488 5.40 -23.98 -8.80
C TRP A 488 6.23 -23.31 -9.89
N SER A 489 6.13 -23.79 -11.13
CA SER A 489 6.83 -23.16 -12.27
C SER A 489 6.44 -21.71 -12.43
N PHE A 490 5.17 -21.37 -12.20
CA PHE A 490 4.68 -20.00 -12.23
C PHE A 490 5.25 -19.14 -11.08
N PHE A 491 5.38 -19.67 -9.88
CA PHE A 491 6.03 -18.94 -8.77
C PHE A 491 7.54 -18.87 -8.88
N LYS A 492 8.15 -19.92 -9.45
CA LYS A 492 9.61 -20.02 -9.55
C LYS A 492 10.24 -18.96 -10.47
N GLN A 493 9.49 -18.47 -11.46
CA GLN A 493 10.01 -17.48 -12.42
C GLN A 493 10.37 -16.12 -11.78
N PHE A 494 9.89 -15.87 -10.57
CA PHE A 494 10.18 -14.66 -9.80
C PHE A 494 11.38 -14.93 -8.84
#